data_09ca8edf49987f7b74f0d47c4c116f0b
#
_entry.id   09ca8edf49987f7b74f0d47c4c116f0b
#
_cell.length_a   1.000
_cell.length_b   1.000
_cell.length_c   1.000
_cell.angle_alpha   90.00
_cell.angle_beta   90.00
_cell.angle_gamma   90.00
#
_symmetry.space_group_name_H-M   'P 1'
#
loop_
_entity.id
_entity.type
_entity.pdbx_description
1 polymer ?
#
loop_
_entity_poly.entity_id
_entity_poly.type
_entity_poly.pdbx_seq_one_letter_code
_entity_poly.pdbx_strand_id
1 'polypeptide(L)'
;MLNLSFLFVDFFDNAGTLMAVANQAGFVKDNKLPRAGKALISDSIASISGSIFGTSTVTSYVESSAGVGAGARTGFASIVTGICFLLALFLSPVLSVVTNAVTAPALIVVGILMVSSLSQIEWNKFEVAVPAFFTMIMMPLTSSIATGLAVGFVFYPLTMVLKGKAKEVNPIMYIFAVIFLVYLFTVGSM
;
A
#
# COMPACT_ATOMS: atom_id res chain seq x y z
N MET A 1 -7.57 -12.71 16.87
CA MET A 1 -6.68 -11.53 16.74
C MET A 1 -5.96 -11.48 15.40
N LEU A 2 -5.37 -12.55 14.89
CA LEU A 2 -4.72 -12.60 13.57
C LEU A 2 -5.59 -12.03 12.43
N ASN A 3 -6.87 -12.41 12.34
CA ASN A 3 -7.75 -11.93 11.27
C ASN A 3 -7.96 -10.41 11.27
N LEU A 4 -7.99 -9.78 12.45
CA LEU A 4 -8.14 -8.34 12.56
C LEU A 4 -6.87 -7.61 12.10
N SER A 5 -5.70 -8.14 12.45
CA SER A 5 -4.42 -7.59 12.02
C SER A 5 -4.24 -7.69 10.50
N PHE A 6 -4.62 -8.83 9.89
CA PHE A 6 -4.60 -8.98 8.44
C PHE A 6 -5.54 -7.99 7.75
N LEU A 7 -6.74 -7.79 8.27
CA LEU A 7 -7.70 -6.82 7.72
C LEU A 7 -7.15 -5.40 7.76
N PHE A 8 -6.51 -5.00 8.85
CA PHE A 8 -5.91 -3.67 8.94
C PHE A 8 -4.73 -3.50 7.98
N VAL A 9 -3.88 -4.52 7.89
CA VAL A 9 -2.74 -4.48 6.96
C VAL A 9 -3.21 -4.37 5.53
N ASP A 10 -4.15 -5.21 5.13
CA ASP A 10 -4.75 -5.20 3.78
C ASP A 10 -5.38 -3.84 3.46
N PHE A 11 -6.15 -3.29 4.41
CA PHE A 11 -6.75 -1.96 4.26
C PHE A 11 -5.73 -0.84 4.08
N PHE A 12 -4.67 -0.81 4.92
CA PHE A 12 -3.67 0.26 4.82
C PHE A 12 -2.76 0.10 3.62
N ASP A 13 -2.41 -1.13 3.25
CA ASP A 13 -1.65 -1.41 2.03
C ASP A 13 -2.41 -0.93 0.80
N ASN A 14 -3.68 -1.28 0.70
CA ASN A 14 -4.54 -0.88 -0.39
C ASN A 14 -4.80 0.64 -0.41
N ALA A 15 -5.08 1.25 0.74
CA ALA A 15 -5.26 2.69 0.85
C ALA A 15 -3.99 3.46 0.47
N GLY A 16 -2.82 2.97 0.87
CA GLY A 16 -1.51 3.51 0.52
C GLY A 16 -1.25 3.43 -0.99
N THR A 17 -1.48 2.27 -1.58
CA THR A 17 -1.32 2.04 -3.03
C THR A 17 -2.27 2.92 -3.85
N LEU A 18 -3.55 2.98 -3.46
CA LEU A 18 -4.54 3.86 -4.11
C LEU A 18 -4.10 5.32 -4.06
N MET A 19 -3.63 5.79 -2.91
CA MET A 19 -3.17 7.16 -2.75
C MET A 19 -1.93 7.45 -3.60
N ALA A 20 -0.96 6.54 -3.62
CA ALA A 20 0.28 6.67 -4.38
C ALA A 20 0.03 6.71 -5.89
N VAL A 21 -0.77 5.77 -6.42
CA VAL A 21 -1.12 5.72 -7.85
C VAL A 21 -1.99 6.91 -8.25
N ALA A 22 -2.96 7.29 -7.41
CA ALA A 22 -3.81 8.45 -7.67
C ALA A 22 -3.03 9.76 -7.68
N ASN A 23 -2.02 9.88 -6.81
CA ASN A 23 -1.14 11.03 -6.78
C ASN A 23 -0.30 11.13 -8.06
N GLN A 24 0.29 10.03 -8.50
CA GLN A 24 1.01 9.97 -9.77
C GLN A 24 0.11 10.29 -10.97
N ALA A 25 -1.16 9.88 -10.92
CA ALA A 25 -2.16 10.21 -11.94
C ALA A 25 -2.62 11.68 -11.91
N GLY A 26 -2.22 12.45 -10.89
CA GLY A 26 -2.66 13.83 -10.69
C GLY A 26 -4.12 13.95 -10.24
N PHE A 27 -4.68 12.90 -9.63
CA PHE A 27 -6.06 12.88 -9.15
C PHE A 27 -6.21 13.42 -7.73
N VAL A 28 -5.12 13.49 -6.96
CA VAL A 28 -5.13 14.00 -5.59
C VAL A 28 -5.23 15.52 -5.60
N LYS A 29 -6.21 16.06 -4.85
CA LYS A 29 -6.42 17.49 -4.65
C LYS A 29 -6.44 17.78 -3.14
N ASP A 30 -5.73 18.81 -2.72
CA ASP A 30 -5.66 19.22 -1.31
C ASP A 30 -5.36 18.06 -0.35
N ASN A 31 -4.44 17.20 -0.75
CA ASN A 31 -4.06 15.97 -0.01
C ASN A 31 -5.22 14.98 0.22
N LYS A 32 -6.28 15.07 -0.60
CA LYS A 32 -7.44 14.19 -0.56
C LYS A 32 -7.65 13.50 -1.89
N LEU A 33 -8.00 12.23 -1.85
CA LEU A 33 -8.41 11.47 -3.03
C LEU A 33 -9.90 11.71 -3.29
N PRO A 34 -10.27 12.41 -4.39
CA PRO A 34 -11.66 12.55 -4.78
C PRO A 34 -12.26 11.16 -5.02
N ARG A 35 -13.47 10.93 -4.49
CA ARG A 35 -14.19 9.66 -4.63
C ARG A 35 -13.50 8.44 -3.99
N ALA A 36 -12.66 8.64 -2.94
CA ALA A 36 -12.00 7.55 -2.22
C ALA A 36 -12.98 6.45 -1.80
N GLY A 37 -14.17 6.81 -1.31
CA GLY A 37 -15.19 5.82 -0.92
C GLY A 37 -15.62 4.91 -2.08
N LYS A 38 -15.74 5.44 -3.32
CA LYS A 38 -16.08 4.60 -4.48
C LYS A 38 -14.94 3.65 -4.87
N ALA A 39 -13.69 4.09 -4.73
CA ALA A 39 -12.52 3.25 -4.97
C ALA A 39 -12.46 2.11 -3.95
N LEU A 40 -12.64 2.41 -2.66
CA LEU A 40 -12.65 1.41 -1.60
C LEU A 40 -13.82 0.42 -1.72
N ILE A 41 -15.01 0.88 -2.13
CA ILE A 41 -16.15 -0.01 -2.41
C ILE A 41 -15.83 -0.95 -3.58
N SER A 42 -15.24 -0.44 -4.65
CA SER A 42 -14.84 -1.26 -5.80
C SER A 42 -13.85 -2.35 -5.39
N ASP A 43 -12.88 -2.00 -4.57
CA ASP A 43 -11.90 -2.90 -4.01
C ASP A 43 -12.53 -3.98 -3.11
N SER A 44 -13.43 -3.57 -2.22
CA SER A 44 -14.18 -4.50 -1.37
C SER A 44 -15.01 -5.50 -2.19
N ILE A 45 -15.65 -5.05 -3.27
CA ILE A 45 -16.40 -5.93 -4.19
C ILE A 45 -15.44 -6.92 -4.88
N ALA A 46 -14.27 -6.46 -5.30
CA ALA A 46 -13.27 -7.32 -5.91
C ALA A 46 -12.75 -8.39 -4.92
N SER A 47 -12.48 -8.01 -3.66
CA SER A 47 -12.06 -8.93 -2.60
C SER A 47 -13.13 -9.97 -2.25
N ILE A 48 -14.41 -9.56 -2.19
CA ILE A 48 -15.53 -10.49 -2.01
C ILE A 48 -15.59 -11.48 -3.18
N SER A 49 -15.46 -10.98 -4.41
CA SER A 49 -15.46 -11.84 -5.61
C SER A 49 -14.30 -12.83 -5.59
N GLY A 50 -13.09 -12.35 -5.25
CA GLY A 50 -11.92 -13.21 -5.09
C GLY A 50 -12.13 -14.32 -4.06
N SER A 51 -12.73 -13.98 -2.93
CA SER A 51 -13.05 -14.95 -1.88
C SER A 51 -14.04 -16.04 -2.35
N ILE A 52 -15.03 -15.66 -3.17
CA ILE A 52 -15.97 -16.62 -3.78
C ILE A 52 -15.25 -17.58 -4.73
N PHE A 53 -14.26 -17.10 -5.47
CA PHE A 53 -13.42 -17.93 -6.35
C PHE A 53 -12.32 -18.71 -5.60
N GLY A 54 -12.20 -18.54 -4.29
CA GLY A 54 -11.21 -19.25 -3.46
C GLY A 54 -9.78 -18.70 -3.60
N THR A 55 -9.63 -17.43 -4.03
CA THR A 55 -8.33 -16.76 -4.09
C THR A 55 -8.10 -15.91 -2.83
N SER A 56 -6.88 -15.38 -2.66
CA SER A 56 -6.58 -14.36 -1.67
C SER A 56 -7.34 -13.06 -1.95
N THR A 57 -7.28 -12.10 -1.01
CA THR A 57 -7.83 -10.75 -1.22
C THR A 57 -7.29 -10.13 -2.51
N VAL A 58 -8.14 -9.36 -3.19
CA VAL A 58 -7.77 -8.59 -4.38
C VAL A 58 -7.45 -7.18 -3.92
N THR A 59 -6.22 -6.75 -4.16
CA THR A 59 -5.73 -5.42 -3.79
C THR A 59 -5.36 -4.60 -5.02
N SER A 60 -5.25 -3.30 -4.84
CA SER A 60 -4.74 -2.41 -5.89
C SER A 60 -3.24 -2.62 -6.07
N TYR A 61 -2.78 -2.72 -7.31
CA TYR A 61 -1.37 -2.95 -7.64
C TYR A 61 -0.61 -1.65 -7.89
N VAL A 62 0.58 -1.55 -7.28
CA VAL A 62 1.53 -0.45 -7.48
C VAL A 62 1.99 -0.37 -8.94
N GLU A 63 2.06 -1.50 -9.63
CA GLU A 63 2.42 -1.62 -11.05
C GLU A 63 1.44 -0.87 -11.98
N SER A 64 0.24 -0.54 -11.52
CA SER A 64 -0.68 0.37 -12.23
C SER A 64 -0.05 1.73 -12.52
N SER A 65 0.98 2.10 -11.75
CA SER A 65 1.79 3.30 -11.97
C SER A 65 2.47 3.31 -13.35
N ALA A 66 2.84 2.15 -13.88
CA ALA A 66 3.40 2.04 -15.23
C ALA A 66 2.37 2.44 -16.30
N GLY A 67 1.13 1.99 -16.16
CA GLY A 67 0.03 2.40 -17.05
C GLY A 67 -0.26 3.89 -16.95
N VAL A 68 -0.24 4.45 -15.75
CA VAL A 68 -0.39 5.90 -15.52
C VAL A 68 0.77 6.68 -16.14
N GLY A 69 2.00 6.19 -16.01
CA GLY A 69 3.19 6.76 -16.64
C GLY A 69 3.11 6.74 -18.17
N ALA A 70 2.53 5.71 -18.76
CA ALA A 70 2.26 5.60 -20.17
C ALA A 70 1.10 6.48 -20.68
N GLY A 71 0.41 7.18 -19.77
CA GLY A 71 -0.65 8.13 -20.13
C GLY A 71 -2.08 7.66 -19.84
N ALA A 72 -2.28 6.52 -19.17
CA ALA A 72 -3.61 6.06 -18.77
C ALA A 72 -4.25 7.04 -17.77
N ARG A 73 -5.49 7.48 -18.05
CA ARG A 73 -6.22 8.46 -17.24
C ARG A 73 -7.68 8.08 -16.97
N THR A 74 -8.14 6.97 -17.53
CA THR A 74 -9.55 6.55 -17.46
C THR A 74 -9.66 5.08 -17.05
N GLY A 75 -10.80 4.68 -16.50
CA GLY A 75 -11.09 3.29 -16.16
C GLY A 75 -11.09 2.33 -17.37
N PHE A 76 -11.08 2.85 -18.59
CA PHE A 76 -10.95 2.04 -19.80
C PHE A 76 -9.63 1.25 -19.82
N ALA A 77 -8.54 1.85 -19.33
CA ALA A 77 -7.25 1.16 -19.19
C ALA A 77 -7.38 -0.06 -18.26
N SER A 78 -8.11 0.05 -17.16
CA SER A 78 -8.34 -1.07 -16.24
C SER A 78 -9.16 -2.19 -16.87
N ILE A 79 -10.16 -1.85 -17.72
CA ILE A 79 -10.94 -2.85 -18.47
C ILE A 79 -10.04 -3.62 -19.43
N VAL A 80 -9.19 -2.91 -20.18
CA VAL A 80 -8.24 -3.55 -21.11
C VAL A 80 -7.28 -4.45 -20.34
N THR A 81 -6.74 -4.00 -19.22
CA THR A 81 -5.88 -4.81 -18.34
C THR A 81 -6.60 -6.07 -17.87
N GLY A 82 -7.85 -5.96 -17.43
CA GLY A 82 -8.68 -7.11 -17.04
C GLY A 82 -8.87 -8.12 -18.19
N ILE A 83 -9.13 -7.65 -19.40
CA ILE A 83 -9.22 -8.50 -20.59
C ILE A 83 -7.88 -9.20 -20.86
N CYS A 84 -6.75 -8.49 -20.74
CA CYS A 84 -5.43 -9.09 -20.89
C CYS A 84 -5.17 -10.21 -19.86
N PHE A 85 -5.60 -10.01 -18.59
CA PHE A 85 -5.51 -11.06 -17.58
C PHE A 85 -6.36 -12.29 -17.93
N LEU A 86 -7.59 -12.09 -18.43
CA LEU A 86 -8.44 -13.20 -18.89
C LEU A 86 -7.80 -13.97 -20.06
N LEU A 87 -7.20 -13.27 -21.01
CA LEU A 87 -6.44 -13.89 -22.11
C LEU A 87 -5.21 -14.64 -21.61
N ALA A 88 -4.54 -14.11 -20.57
CA ALA A 88 -3.37 -14.73 -19.98
C ALA A 88 -3.68 -16.09 -19.34
N LEU A 89 -4.92 -16.34 -18.90
CA LEU A 89 -5.32 -17.67 -18.41
C LEU A 89 -5.11 -18.78 -19.44
N PHE A 90 -5.37 -18.47 -20.72
CA PHE A 90 -5.15 -19.44 -21.81
C PHE A 90 -3.66 -19.62 -22.14
N LEU A 91 -2.82 -18.66 -21.73
CA LEU A 91 -1.37 -18.66 -21.93
C LEU A 91 -0.60 -19.14 -20.69
N SER A 92 -1.29 -19.74 -19.73
CA SER A 92 -0.69 -20.19 -18.47
C SER A 92 0.62 -20.98 -18.63
N PRO A 93 0.78 -21.91 -19.60
CA PRO A 93 2.05 -22.60 -19.81
C PRO A 93 3.20 -21.66 -20.22
N VAL A 94 2.89 -20.58 -20.94
CA VAL A 94 3.88 -19.57 -21.36
C VAL A 94 4.28 -18.69 -20.19
N LEU A 95 3.33 -18.40 -19.27
CA LEU A 95 3.59 -17.58 -18.09
C LEU A 95 4.57 -18.25 -17.11
N SER A 96 4.69 -19.58 -17.13
CA SER A 96 5.67 -20.31 -16.31
C SER A 96 7.14 -19.97 -16.68
N VAL A 97 7.38 -19.41 -17.84
CA VAL A 97 8.71 -18.94 -18.31
C VAL A 97 9.05 -17.57 -17.70
N VAL A 98 8.05 -16.84 -17.19
CA VAL A 98 8.24 -15.52 -16.56
C VAL A 98 8.85 -15.73 -15.17
N THR A 99 10.16 -15.64 -15.10
CA THR A 99 10.94 -15.76 -13.86
C THR A 99 11.10 -14.40 -13.15
N ASN A 100 11.55 -14.43 -11.91
CA ASN A 100 11.89 -13.20 -11.15
C ASN A 100 12.93 -12.32 -11.89
N ALA A 101 13.80 -12.91 -12.70
CA ALA A 101 14.77 -12.16 -13.51
C ALA A 101 14.09 -11.32 -14.60
N VAL A 102 12.92 -11.71 -15.07
CA VAL A 102 12.14 -10.96 -16.06
C VAL A 102 11.30 -9.86 -15.40
N THR A 103 10.76 -10.12 -14.21
CA THR A 103 9.90 -9.17 -13.49
C THR A 103 10.68 -8.10 -12.75
N ALA A 104 11.89 -8.39 -12.26
CA ALA A 104 12.70 -7.44 -11.49
C ALA A 104 12.96 -6.10 -12.20
N PRO A 105 13.33 -6.04 -13.49
CA PRO A 105 13.49 -4.77 -14.19
C PRO A 105 12.20 -3.93 -14.23
N ALA A 106 11.04 -4.58 -14.42
CA ALA A 106 9.75 -3.90 -14.42
C ALA A 106 9.45 -3.27 -13.06
N LEU A 107 9.72 -3.99 -11.95
CA LEU A 107 9.56 -3.47 -10.59
C LEU A 107 10.50 -2.31 -10.30
N ILE A 108 11.73 -2.34 -10.81
CA ILE A 108 12.67 -1.21 -10.70
C ILE A 108 12.10 0.03 -11.39
N VAL A 109 11.56 -0.11 -12.59
CA VAL A 109 10.93 1.01 -13.34
C VAL A 109 9.74 1.57 -12.56
N VAL A 110 8.87 0.71 -12.02
CA VAL A 110 7.75 1.13 -11.18
C VAL A 110 8.26 1.87 -9.94
N GLY A 111 9.29 1.36 -9.27
CA GLY A 111 9.93 2.03 -8.13
C GLY A 111 10.42 3.44 -8.48
N ILE A 112 11.09 3.61 -9.62
CA ILE A 112 11.56 4.91 -10.10
C ILE A 112 10.38 5.88 -10.32
N LEU A 113 9.30 5.41 -10.94
CA LEU A 113 8.10 6.23 -11.16
C LEU A 113 7.47 6.71 -9.85
N MET A 114 7.61 5.93 -8.78
CA MET A 114 7.02 6.25 -7.47
C MET A 114 7.95 7.03 -6.54
N VAL A 115 9.23 7.17 -6.85
CA VAL A 115 10.19 7.95 -6.03
C VAL A 115 9.69 9.39 -5.79
N SER A 116 8.98 9.98 -6.74
CA SER A 116 8.40 11.31 -6.59
C SER A 116 7.45 11.43 -5.39
N SER A 117 6.82 10.34 -4.97
CA SER A 117 5.94 10.33 -3.79
C SER A 117 6.71 10.55 -2.48
N LEU A 118 8.00 10.20 -2.43
CA LEU A 118 8.84 10.44 -1.26
C LEU A 118 9.08 11.94 -1.00
N SER A 119 9.00 12.78 -2.02
CA SER A 119 9.14 14.23 -1.89
C SER A 119 7.98 14.88 -1.11
N GLN A 120 6.86 14.19 -0.96
CA GLN A 120 5.71 14.65 -0.20
C GLN A 120 5.86 14.44 1.30
N ILE A 121 6.83 13.62 1.72
CA ILE A 121 7.16 13.43 3.13
C ILE A 121 7.90 14.66 3.62
N GLU A 122 7.42 15.27 4.70
CA GLU A 122 8.06 16.42 5.33
C GLU A 122 9.31 16.00 6.13
N TRP A 123 10.40 15.67 5.42
CA TRP A 123 11.65 15.18 6.02
C TRP A 123 12.27 16.14 7.02
N ASN A 124 11.95 17.43 6.94
CA ASN A 124 12.43 18.45 7.87
C ASN A 124 11.73 18.39 9.24
N LYS A 125 10.62 17.67 9.34
CA LYS A 125 9.89 17.46 10.60
C LYS A 125 10.29 16.12 11.18
N PHE A 126 11.05 16.15 12.28
CA PHE A 126 11.54 14.95 12.96
C PHE A 126 10.42 13.95 13.29
N GLU A 127 9.28 14.47 13.73
CA GLU A 127 8.10 13.67 14.09
C GLU A 127 7.47 12.92 12.93
N VAL A 128 7.73 13.35 11.69
CA VAL A 128 7.27 12.70 10.47
C VAL A 128 8.39 11.88 9.84
N ALA A 129 9.61 12.43 9.83
CA ALA A 129 10.77 11.82 9.17
C ALA A 129 11.15 10.47 9.82
N VAL A 130 11.15 10.40 11.16
CA VAL A 130 11.54 9.19 11.88
C VAL A 130 10.60 8.01 11.60
N PRO A 131 9.26 8.13 11.77
CA PRO A 131 8.36 7.04 11.42
C PRO A 131 8.45 6.63 9.95
N ALA A 132 8.52 7.60 9.04
CA ALA A 132 8.64 7.33 7.61
C ALA A 132 9.92 6.55 7.28
N PHE A 133 11.05 6.95 7.84
CA PHE A 133 12.33 6.28 7.67
C PHE A 133 12.30 4.82 8.17
N PHE A 134 11.81 4.61 9.39
CA PHE A 134 11.72 3.26 9.94
C PHE A 134 10.74 2.39 9.16
N THR A 135 9.60 2.92 8.73
CA THR A 135 8.67 2.20 7.86
C THR A 135 9.36 1.71 6.58
N MET A 136 10.06 2.61 5.88
CA MET A 136 10.72 2.30 4.61
C MET A 136 11.83 1.26 4.76
N ILE A 137 12.59 1.30 5.85
CA ILE A 137 13.70 0.36 6.07
C ILE A 137 13.20 -1.00 6.58
N MET A 138 12.21 -0.99 7.47
CA MET A 138 11.70 -2.24 8.04
C MET A 138 10.98 -3.11 7.04
N MET A 139 10.32 -2.54 6.01
CA MET A 139 9.66 -3.32 4.96
C MET A 139 10.61 -4.30 4.25
N PRO A 140 11.72 -3.86 3.64
CA PRO A 140 12.64 -4.78 2.99
C PRO A 140 13.43 -5.66 3.98
N LEU A 141 13.79 -5.15 5.17
CA LEU A 141 14.55 -5.93 6.16
C LEU A 141 13.76 -7.11 6.71
N THR A 142 12.45 -6.95 6.88
CA THR A 142 11.58 -8.02 7.39
C THR A 142 10.87 -8.78 6.28
N SER A 143 11.06 -8.37 5.02
CA SER A 143 10.30 -8.87 3.86
C SER A 143 8.78 -8.84 4.09
N SER A 144 8.31 -7.86 4.87
CA SER A 144 6.92 -7.75 5.31
C SER A 144 6.46 -6.30 5.31
N ILE A 145 5.52 -5.97 4.44
CA ILE A 145 4.84 -4.66 4.40
C ILE A 145 4.13 -4.41 5.75
N ALA A 146 3.49 -5.45 6.28
CA ALA A 146 2.78 -5.43 7.56
C ALA A 146 3.67 -4.96 8.71
N THR A 147 4.87 -5.53 8.82
CA THR A 147 5.80 -5.19 9.88
C THR A 147 6.33 -3.76 9.73
N GLY A 148 6.63 -3.34 8.50
CA GLY A 148 7.03 -1.96 8.23
C GLY A 148 5.96 -0.94 8.61
N LEU A 149 4.72 -1.17 8.20
CA LEU A 149 3.58 -0.33 8.59
C LEU A 149 3.38 -0.32 10.10
N ALA A 150 3.42 -1.48 10.75
CA ALA A 150 3.26 -1.58 12.20
C ALA A 150 4.29 -0.72 12.95
N VAL A 151 5.55 -0.79 12.53
CA VAL A 151 6.63 0.05 13.10
C VAL A 151 6.32 1.53 12.89
N GLY A 152 5.93 1.94 11.69
CA GLY A 152 5.57 3.34 11.41
C GLY A 152 4.42 3.86 12.27
N PHE A 153 3.35 3.07 12.40
CA PHE A 153 2.18 3.43 13.23
C PHE A 153 2.50 3.51 14.72
N VAL A 154 3.45 2.73 15.21
CA VAL A 154 3.90 2.80 16.61
C VAL A 154 4.82 4.00 16.83
N PHE A 155 5.77 4.24 15.91
CA PHE A 155 6.73 5.34 16.05
C PHE A 155 6.11 6.72 15.87
N TYR A 156 5.08 6.88 15.04
CA TYR A 156 4.47 8.17 14.78
C TYR A 156 3.86 8.83 16.05
N PRO A 157 2.97 8.18 16.82
CA PRO A 157 2.48 8.78 18.07
C PRO A 157 3.61 8.96 19.10
N LEU A 158 4.59 8.06 19.14
CA LEU A 158 5.73 8.16 20.05
C LEU A 158 6.54 9.43 19.77
N THR A 159 6.90 9.69 18.53
CA THR A 159 7.66 10.89 18.15
C THR A 159 6.87 12.18 18.38
N MET A 160 5.55 12.15 18.14
CA MET A 160 4.67 13.28 18.42
C MET A 160 4.58 13.59 19.93
N VAL A 161 4.50 12.57 20.77
CA VAL A 161 4.52 12.73 22.24
C VAL A 161 5.85 13.31 22.70
N LEU A 162 6.98 12.79 22.20
CA LEU A 162 8.32 13.29 22.54
C LEU A 162 8.51 14.76 22.15
N LYS A 163 7.85 15.22 21.10
CA LYS A 163 7.86 16.62 20.67
C LYS A 163 6.84 17.50 21.40
N GLY A 164 6.08 16.96 22.37
CA GLY A 164 5.06 17.70 23.08
C GLY A 164 3.77 17.97 22.29
N LYS A 165 3.61 17.33 21.11
CA LYS A 165 2.49 17.50 20.18
C LYS A 165 1.44 16.38 20.31
N ALA A 166 1.37 15.74 21.46
CA ALA A 166 0.45 14.62 21.70
C ALA A 166 -1.03 14.94 21.38
N LYS A 167 -1.44 16.19 21.58
CA LYS A 167 -2.82 16.64 21.31
C LYS A 167 -3.13 16.82 19.81
N GLU A 168 -2.14 16.93 18.97
CA GLU A 168 -2.31 17.07 17.51
C GLU A 168 -2.54 15.72 16.83
N VAL A 169 -2.25 14.62 17.54
CA VAL A 169 -2.44 13.25 17.03
C VAL A 169 -3.91 12.86 17.18
N ASN A 170 -4.50 12.38 16.10
CA ASN A 170 -5.86 11.85 16.13
C ASN A 170 -5.93 10.66 17.12
N PRO A 171 -6.92 10.62 18.05
CA PRO A 171 -7.07 9.52 19.00
C PRO A 171 -7.08 8.13 18.37
N ILE A 172 -7.58 8.00 17.14
CA ILE A 172 -7.60 6.76 16.38
C ILE A 172 -6.16 6.23 16.14
N MET A 173 -5.18 7.12 15.97
CA MET A 173 -3.78 6.73 15.75
C MET A 173 -3.16 6.05 16.98
N TYR A 174 -3.57 6.45 18.19
CA TYR A 174 -3.16 5.77 19.42
C TYR A 174 -3.73 4.35 19.50
N ILE A 175 -4.99 4.18 19.10
CA ILE A 175 -5.63 2.86 19.05
C ILE A 175 -4.86 1.95 18.06
N PHE A 176 -4.56 2.46 16.87
CA PHE A 176 -3.75 1.72 15.90
C PHE A 176 -2.35 1.39 16.40
N ALA A 177 -1.68 2.35 17.08
CA ALA A 177 -0.37 2.11 17.65
C ALA A 177 -0.40 0.94 18.67
N VAL A 178 -1.43 0.86 19.51
CA VAL A 178 -1.60 -0.25 20.46
C VAL A 178 -1.86 -1.57 19.73
N ILE A 179 -2.74 -1.59 18.73
CA ILE A 179 -3.04 -2.79 17.93
C ILE A 179 -1.79 -3.30 17.23
N PHE A 180 -1.04 -2.41 16.57
CA PHE A 180 0.18 -2.79 15.87
C PHE A 180 1.32 -3.16 16.82
N LEU A 181 1.38 -2.59 17.99
CA LEU A 181 2.34 -2.99 19.02
C LEU A 181 2.07 -4.42 19.48
N VAL A 182 0.81 -4.78 19.75
CA VAL A 182 0.42 -6.16 20.06
C VAL A 182 0.73 -7.10 18.90
N TYR A 183 0.51 -6.67 17.65
CA TYR A 183 0.87 -7.43 16.45
C TYR A 183 2.37 -7.73 16.40
N LEU A 184 3.23 -6.72 16.62
CA LEU A 184 4.69 -6.89 16.61
C LEU A 184 5.15 -7.87 17.70
N PHE A 185 4.56 -7.83 18.89
CA PHE A 185 4.87 -8.79 19.94
C PHE A 185 4.45 -10.22 19.56
N THR A 186 3.30 -10.40 18.94
CA THR A 186 2.83 -11.74 18.51
C THR A 186 3.64 -12.30 17.36
N VAL A 187 4.06 -11.49 16.41
CA VAL A 187 4.90 -11.92 15.29
C VAL A 187 6.34 -12.17 15.73
N GLY A 188 6.87 -11.34 16.64
CA GLY A 188 8.23 -11.50 17.17
C GLY A 188 8.39 -12.70 18.14
N SER A 189 7.28 -13.30 18.58
CA SER A 189 7.27 -14.49 19.46
C SER A 189 7.10 -15.82 18.70
N MET A 190 6.92 -15.78 17.38
CA MET A 190 6.87 -16.93 16.48
C MET A 190 8.21 -17.17 15.80
#